data_ff6535478fd12d58951e3f613384ec38
#
_entry.id   ff6535478fd12d58951e3f613384ec38
#
_cell.length_a   1.000
_cell.length_b   1.000
_cell.length_c   1.000
_cell.angle_alpha   90.00
_cell.angle_beta   90.00
_cell.angle_gamma   90.00
#
_symmetry.space_group_name_H-M   'P 1'
#
loop_
_entity.id
_entity.type
_entity.pdbx_description
1 polymer ?
#
loop_
_entity_poly.entity_id
_entity_poly.type
_entity_poly.pdbx_seq_one_letter_code
_entity_poly.pdbx_strand_id
1 'polypeptide(L)'
;MAGNIPMVGFHDFLCVFISGHRQTIKLSSKDETLLRHLVERLHEWDAQTKELIRFETMLKGCDAYIATGSNNSARYFDYYFKKYPHIIRRNRTSVGILSGNETEAELIRLADDVHEYFGMGCRNITKLYMPKDYDFVPLLNAFRKYTHFAEHNKYKNNYDYQLAALIIGKHYYMTNDSILLFENTSVFSPISQLNYEFYSDLQSVEASLKNNNDIQAIAGVNHLPFGEAQQPSLTDYADGVDTLQFLLAL
;
A
#
# COMPACT_ATOMS: atom_id res chain seq x y z
N MET A 1 -4.22 13.58 5.37
CA MET A 1 -3.39 12.35 5.23
C MET A 1 -4.25 11.13 5.50
N ALA A 2 -3.96 9.97 4.89
CA ALA A 2 -4.59 8.69 5.25
C ALA A 2 -3.97 8.15 6.54
N GLY A 3 -4.53 7.07 7.10
CA GLY A 3 -4.06 6.48 8.36
C GLY A 3 -4.38 4.98 8.44
N ASN A 4 -4.24 4.29 7.32
CA ASN A 4 -4.38 2.83 7.24
C ASN A 4 -3.12 2.11 7.76
N ILE A 5 -1.95 2.70 7.57
CA ILE A 5 -0.67 2.28 8.12
C ILE A 5 0.04 3.49 8.74
N PRO A 6 1.04 3.30 9.64
CA PRO A 6 1.78 4.41 10.23
C PRO A 6 2.51 5.27 9.20
N MET A 7 2.50 6.57 9.40
CA MET A 7 3.30 7.55 8.64
C MET A 7 3.02 7.57 7.12
N VAL A 8 1.81 7.23 6.67
CA VAL A 8 1.43 7.22 5.23
C VAL A 8 1.77 8.53 4.52
N GLY A 9 1.56 9.66 5.18
CA GLY A 9 1.84 10.98 4.62
C GLY A 9 3.26 11.49 4.80
N PHE A 10 4.18 10.69 5.33
CA PHE A 10 5.53 11.16 5.66
C PHE A 10 6.32 11.65 4.44
N HIS A 11 6.25 10.93 3.33
CA HIS A 11 6.98 11.32 2.12
C HIS A 11 6.47 12.65 1.54
N ASP A 12 5.17 12.85 1.51
CA ASP A 12 4.58 14.13 1.10
C ASP A 12 4.96 15.26 2.08
N PHE A 13 4.91 14.99 3.39
CA PHE A 13 5.40 15.90 4.43
C PHE A 13 6.84 16.32 4.19
N LEU A 14 7.72 15.35 3.94
CA LEU A 14 9.15 15.60 3.68
C LEU A 14 9.35 16.45 2.42
N CYS A 15 8.68 16.14 1.32
CA CYS A 15 8.77 16.89 0.08
C CYS A 15 8.35 18.35 0.27
N VAL A 16 7.24 18.62 0.97
CA VAL A 16 6.79 19.99 1.26
C VAL A 16 7.76 20.71 2.17
N PHE A 17 8.32 20.02 3.18
CA PHE A 17 9.27 20.61 4.12
C PHE A 17 10.58 21.03 3.44
N ILE A 18 11.19 20.13 2.65
CA ILE A 18 12.47 20.42 1.98
C ILE A 18 12.35 21.39 0.81
N SER A 19 11.18 21.56 0.21
CA SER A 19 10.90 22.58 -0.80
C SER A 19 10.71 23.98 -0.20
N GLY A 20 10.69 24.12 1.13
CA GLY A 20 10.55 25.40 1.83
C GLY A 20 9.12 25.96 1.87
N HIS A 21 8.12 25.21 1.43
CA HIS A 21 6.74 25.64 1.50
C HIS A 21 6.17 25.55 2.92
N ARG A 22 5.26 26.48 3.25
CA ARG A 22 4.44 26.37 4.45
C ARG A 22 3.41 25.25 4.26
N GLN A 23 3.28 24.37 5.25
CA GLN A 23 2.35 23.25 5.18
C GLN A 23 1.32 23.28 6.31
N THR A 24 0.07 23.13 5.91
CA THR A 24 -1.05 22.88 6.81
C THR A 24 -1.47 21.43 6.72
N ILE A 25 -1.32 20.69 7.81
CA ILE A 25 -1.50 19.24 7.83
C ILE A 25 -2.79 18.89 8.55
N LYS A 26 -3.64 18.11 7.86
CA LYS A 26 -4.77 17.43 8.48
C LYS A 26 -4.42 15.95 8.61
N LEU A 27 -4.18 15.52 9.85
CA LEU A 27 -3.91 14.11 10.17
C LEU A 27 -5.19 13.27 10.14
N SER A 28 -5.01 11.97 9.94
CA SER A 28 -6.05 10.98 10.23
C SER A 28 -6.11 10.73 11.74
N SER A 29 -7.30 10.62 12.31
CA SER A 29 -7.47 10.25 13.73
C SER A 29 -6.88 8.86 14.08
N LYS A 30 -6.52 8.07 13.08
CA LYS A 30 -5.90 6.75 13.25
C LYS A 30 -4.37 6.80 13.25
N ASP A 31 -3.76 7.92 12.80
CA ASP A 31 -2.32 8.06 12.64
C ASP A 31 -1.90 9.52 12.92
N GLU A 32 -1.91 9.90 14.18
CA GLU A 32 -1.55 11.26 14.61
C GLU A 32 -0.21 11.29 15.35
N THR A 33 0.08 10.26 16.14
CA THR A 33 1.10 10.31 17.19
C THR A 33 2.51 10.50 16.63
N LEU A 34 2.90 9.70 15.64
CA LEU A 34 4.28 9.68 15.16
C LEU A 34 4.64 10.97 14.44
N LEU A 35 3.78 11.47 13.56
CA LEU A 35 4.07 12.69 12.82
C LEU A 35 4.03 13.92 13.72
N ARG A 36 3.13 13.98 14.71
CA ARG A 36 3.13 15.06 15.72
C ARG A 36 4.43 15.07 16.50
N HIS A 37 4.88 13.91 16.98
CA HIS A 37 6.13 13.79 17.72
C HIS A 37 7.34 14.22 16.87
N LEU A 38 7.39 13.81 15.59
CA LEU A 38 8.45 14.25 14.68
C LEU A 38 8.47 15.78 14.52
N VAL A 39 7.31 16.38 14.30
CA VAL A 39 7.20 17.85 14.15
C VAL A 39 7.57 18.57 15.43
N GLU A 40 7.19 18.06 16.61
CA GLU A 40 7.62 18.60 17.90
C GLU A 40 9.14 18.58 18.04
N ARG A 41 9.80 17.49 17.66
CA ARG A 41 11.28 17.41 17.64
C ARG A 41 11.90 18.41 16.65
N LEU A 42 11.32 18.59 15.46
CA LEU A 42 11.79 19.63 14.51
C LEU A 42 11.65 21.04 15.11
N HIS A 43 10.57 21.34 15.80
CA HIS A 43 10.36 22.63 16.46
C HIS A 43 11.32 22.89 17.62
N GLU A 44 11.77 21.83 18.31
CA GLU A 44 12.79 21.93 19.36
C GLU A 44 14.20 22.16 18.77
N TRP A 45 14.52 21.53 17.66
CA TRP A 45 15.81 21.68 16.98
C TRP A 45 15.96 23.04 16.31
N ASP A 46 14.87 23.53 15.67
CA ASP A 46 14.83 24.84 15.06
C ASP A 46 13.45 25.49 15.19
N ALA A 47 13.38 26.57 15.98
CA ALA A 47 12.15 27.28 16.24
C ALA A 47 11.51 27.93 14.98
N GLN A 48 12.28 28.15 13.92
CA GLN A 48 11.79 28.70 12.66
C GLN A 48 10.82 27.73 11.95
N THR A 49 10.96 26.44 12.20
CA THR A 49 10.08 25.42 11.63
C THR A 49 8.61 25.57 12.08
N LYS A 50 8.34 26.29 13.20
CA LYS A 50 6.99 26.60 13.66
C LYS A 50 6.20 27.48 12.67
N GLU A 51 6.89 28.26 11.88
CA GLU A 51 6.27 29.09 10.85
C GLU A 51 5.92 28.28 9.58
N LEU A 52 6.60 27.14 9.40
CA LEU A 52 6.47 26.30 8.21
C LEU A 52 5.41 25.19 8.39
N ILE A 53 5.21 24.70 9.62
CA ILE A 53 4.40 23.50 9.85
C ILE A 53 3.30 23.79 10.88
N ARG A 54 2.05 23.51 10.53
CA ARG A 54 0.93 23.58 11.44
C ARG A 54 -0.08 22.45 11.21
N PHE A 55 -0.73 22.03 12.28
CA PHE A 55 -1.80 21.03 12.22
C PHE A 55 -3.16 21.70 12.33
N GLU A 56 -4.09 21.32 11.48
CA GLU A 56 -5.46 21.85 11.46
C GLU A 56 -6.48 20.72 11.27
N THR A 57 -7.66 20.94 11.78
CA THR A 57 -8.81 20.03 11.59
C THR A 57 -9.47 20.21 10.23
N MET A 58 -9.30 21.38 9.61
CA MET A 58 -9.84 21.70 8.30
C MET A 58 -8.79 22.42 7.45
N LEU A 59 -8.68 22.01 6.18
CA LEU A 59 -7.81 22.67 5.20
C LEU A 59 -8.59 23.76 4.49
N LYS A 60 -8.19 25.03 4.69
CA LYS A 60 -8.75 26.20 4.02
C LYS A 60 -7.66 27.20 3.67
N GLY A 61 -7.81 27.88 2.54
CA GLY A 61 -6.93 28.99 2.15
C GLY A 61 -5.50 28.54 1.83
N CYS A 62 -5.32 27.34 1.31
CA CYS A 62 -4.05 26.86 0.80
C CYS A 62 -4.00 27.08 -0.72
N ASP A 63 -2.79 27.32 -1.25
CA ASP A 63 -2.57 27.58 -2.68
C ASP A 63 -2.54 26.26 -3.48
N ALA A 64 -2.14 25.14 -2.85
CA ALA A 64 -2.12 23.80 -3.44
C ALA A 64 -2.53 22.75 -2.42
N TYR A 65 -2.92 21.56 -2.89
CA TYR A 65 -3.40 20.46 -2.04
C TYR A 65 -2.78 19.12 -2.43
N ILE A 66 -2.33 18.39 -1.42
CA ILE A 66 -1.95 16.97 -1.55
C ILE A 66 -2.90 16.18 -0.66
N ALA A 67 -3.66 15.27 -1.24
CA ALA A 67 -4.66 14.49 -0.52
C ALA A 67 -4.52 13.00 -0.82
N THR A 68 -4.60 12.18 0.23
CA THR A 68 -4.56 10.72 0.14
C THR A 68 -5.83 10.16 0.75
N GLY A 69 -6.52 9.27 0.05
CA GLY A 69 -7.75 8.69 0.55
C GLY A 69 -8.23 7.49 -0.26
N SER A 70 -9.32 6.87 0.21
CA SER A 70 -10.01 5.82 -0.56
C SER A 70 -10.57 6.37 -1.88
N ASN A 71 -10.93 5.48 -2.81
CA ASN A 71 -11.56 5.87 -4.07
C ASN A 71 -12.82 6.74 -3.87
N ASN A 72 -13.60 6.49 -2.81
CA ASN A 72 -14.75 7.33 -2.46
C ASN A 72 -14.30 8.72 -1.99
N SER A 73 -13.28 8.80 -1.13
CA SER A 73 -12.75 10.09 -0.66
C SER A 73 -12.14 10.90 -1.80
N ALA A 74 -11.45 10.24 -2.74
CA ALA A 74 -10.82 10.88 -3.89
C ALA A 74 -11.83 11.66 -4.75
N ARG A 75 -13.05 11.12 -4.96
CA ARG A 75 -14.12 11.83 -5.69
C ARG A 75 -14.51 13.16 -5.05
N TYR A 76 -14.56 13.21 -3.71
CA TYR A 76 -14.80 14.44 -2.98
C TYR A 76 -13.62 15.39 -3.08
N PHE A 77 -12.39 14.91 -3.01
CA PHE A 77 -11.19 15.72 -3.17
C PHE A 77 -11.11 16.31 -4.57
N ASP A 78 -11.37 15.53 -5.62
CA ASP A 78 -11.46 16.00 -7.00
C ASP A 78 -12.46 17.16 -7.12
N TYR A 79 -13.64 17.06 -6.48
CA TYR A 79 -14.64 18.10 -6.50
C TYR A 79 -14.19 19.38 -5.78
N TYR A 80 -13.61 19.25 -4.58
CA TYR A 80 -13.25 20.42 -3.75
C TYR A 80 -11.95 21.08 -4.21
N PHE A 81 -10.97 20.32 -4.71
CA PHE A 81 -9.63 20.83 -5.00
C PHE A 81 -9.37 21.11 -6.47
N LYS A 82 -10.29 20.78 -7.40
CA LYS A 82 -10.09 20.96 -8.85
C LYS A 82 -9.75 22.38 -9.29
N LYS A 83 -10.03 23.40 -8.47
CA LYS A 83 -9.73 24.81 -8.76
C LYS A 83 -8.30 25.21 -8.39
N TYR A 84 -7.57 24.34 -7.71
CA TYR A 84 -6.23 24.57 -7.21
C TYR A 84 -5.28 23.56 -7.82
N PRO A 85 -3.97 23.85 -7.91
CA PRO A 85 -2.97 22.80 -8.12
C PRO A 85 -3.12 21.70 -7.08
N HIS A 86 -3.16 20.44 -7.49
CA HIS A 86 -3.39 19.36 -6.54
C HIS A 86 -2.81 18.02 -6.98
N ILE A 87 -2.45 17.19 -6.00
CA ILE A 87 -2.18 15.76 -6.15
C ILE A 87 -3.23 15.03 -5.31
N ILE A 88 -4.00 14.15 -5.95
CA ILE A 88 -4.98 13.29 -5.29
C ILE A 88 -4.58 11.84 -5.46
N ARG A 89 -4.13 11.24 -4.36
CA ARG A 89 -3.72 9.83 -4.32
C ARG A 89 -4.90 8.94 -4.00
N ARG A 90 -5.04 7.89 -4.80
CA ARG A 90 -6.13 6.91 -4.69
C ARG A 90 -5.63 5.62 -4.06
N ASN A 91 -6.57 4.70 -3.79
CA ASN A 91 -6.20 3.37 -3.34
C ASN A 91 -5.48 2.61 -4.45
N ARG A 92 -4.30 2.07 -4.12
CA ARG A 92 -3.52 1.20 -4.99
C ARG A 92 -3.11 -0.05 -4.23
N THR A 93 -2.62 -1.03 -4.96
CA THR A 93 -2.08 -2.26 -4.40
C THR A 93 -0.86 -2.71 -5.18
N SER A 94 -0.17 -3.75 -4.72
CA SER A 94 0.95 -4.36 -5.43
C SER A 94 0.65 -5.80 -5.79
N VAL A 95 1.39 -6.32 -6.76
CA VAL A 95 1.22 -7.68 -7.26
C VAL A 95 2.56 -8.41 -7.31
N GLY A 96 2.52 -9.73 -7.21
CA GLY A 96 3.67 -10.60 -7.37
C GLY A 96 3.56 -11.46 -8.62
N ILE A 97 4.68 -11.69 -9.30
CA ILE A 97 4.79 -12.61 -10.44
C ILE A 97 5.77 -13.72 -10.06
N LEU A 98 5.25 -14.93 -9.94
CA LEU A 98 6.01 -16.14 -9.61
C LEU A 98 6.44 -16.86 -10.89
N SER A 99 7.66 -17.43 -10.88
CA SER A 99 8.19 -18.28 -11.96
C SER A 99 7.82 -19.75 -11.80
N GLY A 100 7.52 -20.16 -10.54
CA GLY A 100 7.36 -21.54 -10.14
C GLY A 100 8.65 -22.19 -9.65
N ASN A 101 9.78 -21.47 -9.64
CA ASN A 101 11.09 -21.95 -9.21
C ASN A 101 11.67 -21.15 -8.05
N GLU A 102 10.82 -20.45 -7.29
CA GLU A 102 11.25 -19.65 -6.17
C GLU A 102 11.86 -20.51 -5.07
N THR A 103 12.96 -20.04 -4.53
CA THR A 103 13.58 -20.63 -3.34
C THR A 103 12.74 -20.37 -2.09
N GLU A 104 12.89 -21.19 -1.06
CA GLU A 104 12.24 -20.96 0.24
C GLU A 104 12.53 -19.55 0.78
N ALA A 105 13.76 -19.07 0.63
CA ALA A 105 14.16 -17.75 1.07
C ALA A 105 13.42 -16.63 0.31
N GLU A 106 13.14 -16.78 -0.97
CA GLU A 106 12.35 -15.85 -1.77
C GLU A 106 10.87 -15.86 -1.36
N LEU A 107 10.31 -17.05 -1.11
CA LEU A 107 8.94 -17.18 -0.63
C LEU A 107 8.74 -16.59 0.78
N ILE A 108 9.75 -16.70 1.67
CA ILE A 108 9.73 -16.05 2.98
C ILE A 108 9.75 -14.51 2.83
N ARG A 109 10.54 -13.96 1.90
CA ARG A 109 10.52 -12.52 1.61
C ARG A 109 9.21 -12.07 0.97
N LEU A 110 8.62 -12.89 0.10
CA LEU A 110 7.28 -12.63 -0.42
C LEU A 110 6.24 -12.59 0.70
N ALA A 111 6.37 -13.46 1.71
CA ALA A 111 5.50 -13.41 2.89
C ALA A 111 5.57 -12.06 3.61
N ASP A 112 6.74 -11.42 3.66
CA ASP A 112 6.90 -10.06 4.21
C ASP A 112 6.12 -9.04 3.37
N ASP A 113 6.30 -9.03 2.05
CA ASP A 113 5.59 -8.14 1.14
C ASP A 113 4.05 -8.27 1.22
N VAL A 114 3.55 -9.45 1.53
CA VAL A 114 2.10 -9.71 1.69
C VAL A 114 1.59 -9.24 3.06
N HIS A 115 2.33 -9.54 4.14
CA HIS A 115 1.79 -9.45 5.50
C HIS A 115 2.22 -8.19 6.27
N GLU A 116 3.34 -7.56 5.96
CA GLU A 116 3.76 -6.34 6.66
C GLU A 116 2.59 -5.34 6.74
N TYR A 117 2.50 -4.62 7.85
CA TYR A 117 1.36 -3.72 8.12
C TYR A 117 -0.02 -4.40 8.03
N PHE A 118 -0.11 -5.71 8.29
CA PHE A 118 -1.35 -6.51 8.17
C PHE A 118 -1.99 -6.48 6.77
N GLY A 119 -1.19 -6.28 5.72
CA GLY A 119 -1.69 -6.20 4.35
C GLY A 119 -2.43 -4.91 4.01
N MET A 120 -2.30 -3.84 4.81
CA MET A 120 -3.08 -2.61 4.65
C MET A 120 -2.40 -1.51 3.84
N GLY A 121 -1.14 -1.68 3.45
CA GLY A 121 -0.40 -0.70 2.65
C GLY A 121 -0.64 -0.85 1.15
N CYS A 122 -0.46 0.22 0.39
CA CYS A 122 -0.55 0.16 -1.08
C CYS A 122 0.58 -0.66 -1.73
N ARG A 123 1.66 -0.91 -1.02
CA ARG A 123 2.78 -1.74 -1.46
C ARG A 123 2.65 -3.19 -1.00
N ASN A 124 1.63 -3.55 -0.23
CA ASN A 124 1.35 -4.95 0.06
C ASN A 124 0.91 -5.68 -1.22
N ILE A 125 1.46 -6.87 -1.40
CA ILE A 125 1.06 -7.75 -2.50
C ILE A 125 -0.28 -8.39 -2.15
N THR A 126 -1.30 -8.11 -2.95
CA THR A 126 -2.67 -8.62 -2.77
C THR A 126 -3.08 -9.59 -3.87
N LYS A 127 -2.25 -9.72 -4.90
CA LYS A 127 -2.45 -10.65 -6.00
C LYS A 127 -1.15 -11.30 -6.43
N LEU A 128 -1.19 -12.61 -6.71
CA LEU A 128 -0.10 -13.36 -7.33
C LEU A 128 -0.49 -13.83 -8.72
N TYR A 129 0.40 -13.66 -9.67
CA TYR A 129 0.38 -14.33 -10.95
C TYR A 129 1.36 -15.49 -10.91
N MET A 130 0.94 -16.68 -11.32
CA MET A 130 1.74 -17.90 -11.23
C MET A 130 1.56 -18.80 -12.44
N PRO A 131 2.55 -19.62 -12.81
CA PRO A 131 2.41 -20.56 -13.92
C PRO A 131 1.34 -21.60 -13.61
N LYS A 132 0.81 -22.23 -14.67
CA LYS A 132 -0.05 -23.42 -14.52
C LYS A 132 0.71 -24.49 -13.76
N ASP A 133 -0.01 -25.29 -13.01
CA ASP A 133 0.55 -26.40 -12.21
C ASP A 133 1.50 -25.96 -11.08
N TYR A 134 1.37 -24.70 -10.59
CA TYR A 134 2.13 -24.19 -9.45
C TYR A 134 1.87 -25.02 -8.18
N ASP A 135 2.94 -25.46 -7.50
CA ASP A 135 2.84 -26.10 -6.20
C ASP A 135 2.69 -25.06 -5.07
N PHE A 136 1.51 -25.00 -4.46
CA PHE A 136 1.21 -24.07 -3.37
C PHE A 136 1.80 -24.46 -2.02
N VAL A 137 2.28 -25.70 -1.86
CA VAL A 137 2.76 -26.20 -0.55
C VAL A 137 3.97 -25.39 -0.06
N PRO A 138 5.02 -25.14 -0.85
CA PRO A 138 6.13 -24.29 -0.42
C PRO A 138 5.70 -22.86 -0.05
N LEU A 139 4.79 -22.25 -0.82
CA LEU A 139 4.25 -20.91 -0.57
C LEU A 139 3.51 -20.84 0.78
N LEU A 140 2.58 -21.76 1.01
CA LEU A 140 1.83 -21.83 2.27
C LEU A 140 2.73 -22.10 3.47
N ASN A 141 3.78 -22.90 3.30
CA ASN A 141 4.78 -23.16 4.35
C ASN A 141 5.59 -21.90 4.68
N ALA A 142 6.06 -21.16 3.69
CA ALA A 142 6.78 -19.90 3.90
C ALA A 142 5.91 -18.85 4.63
N PHE A 143 4.61 -18.80 4.30
CA PHE A 143 3.65 -17.89 4.92
C PHE A 143 3.32 -18.25 6.37
N ARG A 144 3.72 -19.41 6.89
CA ARG A 144 3.63 -19.74 8.32
C ARG A 144 4.41 -18.79 9.22
N LYS A 145 5.37 -18.05 8.70
CA LYS A 145 6.05 -16.97 9.40
C LYS A 145 5.05 -16.00 10.07
N TYR A 146 3.88 -15.81 9.49
CA TYR A 146 2.85 -14.86 9.93
C TYR A 146 1.62 -15.52 10.58
N THR A 147 1.67 -16.79 10.97
CA THR A 147 0.55 -17.47 11.65
C THR A 147 0.12 -16.79 12.94
N HIS A 148 1.05 -16.10 13.63
CA HIS A 148 0.75 -15.32 14.83
C HIS A 148 -0.24 -14.17 14.57
N PHE A 149 -0.48 -13.76 13.31
CA PHE A 149 -1.52 -12.78 12.98
C PHE A 149 -2.93 -13.29 13.27
N ALA A 150 -3.14 -14.62 13.29
CA ALA A 150 -4.40 -15.23 13.70
C ALA A 150 -4.75 -14.98 15.19
N GLU A 151 -3.76 -14.58 16.01
CA GLU A 151 -3.97 -14.18 17.41
C GLU A 151 -4.41 -12.71 17.54
N HIS A 152 -4.26 -11.91 16.48
CA HIS A 152 -4.66 -10.50 16.48
C HIS A 152 -6.15 -10.39 16.11
N ASN A 153 -6.99 -10.00 17.06
CA ASN A 153 -8.46 -10.01 16.94
C ASN A 153 -9.00 -9.38 15.65
N LYS A 154 -8.49 -8.22 15.23
CA LYS A 154 -8.97 -7.53 14.02
C LYS A 154 -8.60 -8.30 12.75
N TYR A 155 -7.41 -8.87 12.70
CA TYR A 155 -6.96 -9.67 11.57
C TYR A 155 -7.76 -10.99 11.49
N LYS A 156 -7.88 -11.67 12.63
CA LYS A 156 -8.67 -12.91 12.73
C LYS A 156 -10.13 -12.70 12.32
N ASN A 157 -10.77 -11.63 12.77
CA ASN A 157 -12.15 -11.33 12.38
C ASN A 157 -12.30 -11.17 10.86
N ASN A 158 -11.31 -10.55 10.18
CA ASN A 158 -11.30 -10.48 8.72
C ASN A 158 -11.14 -11.88 8.10
N TYR A 159 -10.20 -12.67 8.63
CA TYR A 159 -9.99 -14.04 8.16
C TYR A 159 -11.26 -14.90 8.28
N ASP A 160 -11.89 -14.92 9.47
CA ASP A 160 -13.11 -15.68 9.73
C ASP A 160 -14.27 -15.23 8.80
N TYR A 161 -14.39 -13.91 8.56
CA TYR A 161 -15.40 -13.37 7.64
C TYR A 161 -15.16 -13.80 6.19
N GLN A 162 -13.92 -13.69 5.70
CA GLN A 162 -13.59 -14.08 4.32
C GLN A 162 -13.72 -15.61 4.14
N LEU A 163 -13.29 -16.40 5.12
CA LEU A 163 -13.46 -17.86 5.12
C LEU A 163 -14.94 -18.24 5.02
N ALA A 164 -15.78 -17.62 5.85
CA ALA A 164 -17.22 -17.86 5.81
C ALA A 164 -17.83 -17.49 4.46
N ALA A 165 -17.42 -16.35 3.87
CA ALA A 165 -17.90 -15.92 2.56
C ALA A 165 -17.52 -16.92 1.45
N LEU A 166 -16.29 -17.44 1.46
CA LEU A 166 -15.83 -18.44 0.48
C LEU A 166 -16.59 -19.78 0.64
N ILE A 167 -16.83 -20.23 1.88
CA ILE A 167 -17.59 -21.45 2.17
C ILE A 167 -19.04 -21.32 1.69
N ILE A 168 -19.72 -20.21 2.03
CA ILE A 168 -21.11 -19.95 1.62
C ILE A 168 -21.22 -19.84 0.10
N GLY A 169 -20.22 -19.17 -0.53
CA GLY A 169 -20.11 -19.05 -1.99
C GLY A 169 -19.73 -20.35 -2.70
N LYS A 170 -19.40 -21.41 -1.96
CA LYS A 170 -18.90 -22.70 -2.48
C LYS A 170 -17.68 -22.53 -3.39
N HIS A 171 -16.81 -21.59 -3.05
CA HIS A 171 -15.58 -21.34 -3.77
C HIS A 171 -14.45 -22.26 -3.26
N TYR A 172 -13.59 -22.70 -4.18
CA TYR A 172 -12.36 -23.37 -3.81
C TYR A 172 -11.38 -22.34 -3.21
N TYR A 173 -10.72 -22.70 -2.14
CA TYR A 173 -9.68 -21.90 -1.49
C TYR A 173 -8.62 -22.79 -0.86
N MET A 174 -7.45 -22.26 -0.61
CA MET A 174 -6.39 -22.89 0.19
C MET A 174 -6.07 -22.00 1.38
N THR A 175 -5.54 -22.57 2.44
CA THR A 175 -5.17 -21.81 3.65
C THR A 175 -4.07 -22.49 4.44
N ASN A 176 -3.36 -21.69 5.24
CA ASN A 176 -2.48 -22.12 6.32
C ASN A 176 -2.99 -21.65 7.70
N ASP A 177 -4.31 -21.42 7.83
CA ASP A 177 -5.01 -20.94 9.02
C ASP A 177 -4.78 -19.46 9.40
N SER A 178 -3.97 -18.73 8.62
CA SER A 178 -3.78 -17.27 8.81
C SER A 178 -4.06 -16.45 7.56
N ILE A 179 -3.96 -17.04 6.37
CA ILE A 179 -4.27 -16.38 5.10
C ILE A 179 -5.04 -17.34 4.19
N LEU A 180 -5.93 -16.77 3.39
CA LEU A 180 -6.73 -17.48 2.38
C LEU A 180 -6.17 -17.20 1.00
N LEU A 181 -5.87 -18.23 0.22
CA LEU A 181 -5.54 -18.11 -1.19
C LEU A 181 -6.79 -18.37 -2.02
N PHE A 182 -7.16 -17.43 -2.87
CA PHE A 182 -8.39 -17.50 -3.67
C PHE A 182 -8.11 -17.14 -5.13
N GLU A 183 -8.55 -18.01 -6.05
CA GLU A 183 -8.43 -17.74 -7.49
C GLU A 183 -9.42 -16.63 -7.88
N ASN A 184 -8.88 -15.46 -8.29
CA ASN A 184 -9.68 -14.29 -8.60
C ASN A 184 -8.93 -13.37 -9.57
N THR A 185 -9.63 -12.77 -10.51
CA THR A 185 -9.07 -11.81 -11.47
C THR A 185 -8.83 -10.42 -10.87
N SER A 186 -9.48 -10.07 -9.74
CA SER A 186 -9.27 -8.79 -9.06
C SER A 186 -7.84 -8.65 -8.56
N VAL A 187 -7.23 -7.48 -8.78
CA VAL A 187 -5.91 -7.14 -8.22
C VAL A 187 -6.00 -6.80 -6.74
N PHE A 188 -7.15 -6.36 -6.25
CA PHE A 188 -7.38 -6.09 -4.83
C PHE A 188 -7.92 -7.32 -4.13
N SER A 189 -7.34 -7.68 -3.01
CA SER A 189 -7.88 -8.66 -2.07
C SER A 189 -8.21 -8.01 -0.72
N PRO A 190 -9.19 -8.54 0.02
CA PRO A 190 -9.42 -8.12 1.41
C PRO A 190 -8.27 -8.55 2.33
N ILE A 191 -8.22 -7.97 3.52
CA ILE A 191 -7.26 -8.37 4.56
C ILE A 191 -7.43 -9.88 4.84
N SER A 192 -6.31 -10.56 5.07
CA SER A 192 -6.21 -12.01 5.29
C SER A 192 -6.56 -12.91 4.09
N GLN A 193 -6.75 -12.32 2.92
CA GLN A 193 -6.89 -13.03 1.66
C GLN A 193 -5.83 -12.55 0.66
N LEU A 194 -5.33 -13.47 -0.14
CA LEU A 194 -4.42 -13.21 -1.25
C LEU A 194 -5.05 -13.82 -2.51
N ASN A 195 -5.30 -13.00 -3.50
CA ASN A 195 -5.81 -13.48 -4.77
C ASN A 195 -4.68 -14.12 -5.59
N TYR A 196 -5.01 -15.09 -6.42
CA TYR A 196 -4.07 -15.59 -7.41
C TYR A 196 -4.75 -15.83 -8.77
N GLU A 197 -3.93 -15.90 -9.81
CA GLU A 197 -4.36 -16.21 -11.17
C GLU A 197 -3.25 -16.93 -11.90
N PHE A 198 -3.61 -17.96 -12.66
CA PHE A 198 -2.63 -18.67 -13.49
C PHE A 198 -2.41 -17.95 -14.80
N TYR A 199 -1.15 -17.85 -15.19
CA TYR A 199 -0.78 -17.38 -16.53
C TYR A 199 -0.22 -18.53 -17.39
N SER A 200 -0.41 -18.40 -18.69
CA SER A 200 0.23 -19.25 -19.71
C SER A 200 1.32 -18.50 -20.46
N ASP A 201 1.28 -17.18 -20.43
CA ASP A 201 2.24 -16.31 -21.09
C ASP A 201 2.56 -15.11 -20.18
N LEU A 202 3.83 -14.99 -19.79
CA LEU A 202 4.32 -13.92 -18.93
C LEU A 202 4.19 -12.54 -19.59
N GLN A 203 4.40 -12.46 -20.92
CA GLN A 203 4.35 -11.18 -21.64
C GLN A 203 2.95 -10.57 -21.60
N SER A 204 1.91 -11.40 -21.65
CA SER A 204 0.53 -10.92 -21.52
C SER A 204 0.23 -10.38 -20.12
N VAL A 205 0.79 -10.99 -19.06
CA VAL A 205 0.68 -10.45 -17.70
C VAL A 205 1.37 -9.09 -17.60
N GLU A 206 2.63 -9.00 -18.03
CA GLU A 206 3.40 -7.75 -18.02
C GLU A 206 2.69 -6.63 -18.81
N ALA A 207 2.14 -6.95 -19.97
CA ALA A 207 1.39 -5.99 -20.79
C ALA A 207 0.13 -5.48 -20.07
N SER A 208 -0.58 -6.35 -19.35
CA SER A 208 -1.78 -5.99 -18.57
C SER A 208 -1.48 -5.10 -17.36
N LEU A 209 -0.29 -5.25 -16.78
CA LEU A 209 0.14 -4.50 -15.59
C LEU A 209 0.78 -3.15 -15.93
N LYS A 210 1.43 -3.03 -17.10
CA LYS A 210 2.24 -1.86 -17.48
C LYS A 210 1.53 -0.51 -17.38
N ASN A 211 0.23 -0.45 -17.63
CA ASN A 211 -0.56 0.78 -17.59
C ASN A 211 -1.71 0.71 -16.58
N ASN A 212 -1.64 -0.21 -15.65
CA ASN A 212 -2.68 -0.36 -14.63
C ASN A 212 -2.45 0.63 -13.48
N ASN A 213 -3.28 1.67 -13.44
CA ASN A 213 -3.21 2.72 -12.43
C ASN A 213 -3.53 2.23 -11.00
N ASP A 214 -4.05 1.03 -10.84
CA ASP A 214 -4.32 0.43 -9.53
C ASP A 214 -3.07 -0.24 -8.93
N ILE A 215 -2.00 -0.40 -9.72
CA ILE A 215 -0.76 -1.07 -9.28
C ILE A 215 0.27 -0.03 -8.82
N GLN A 216 0.78 -0.23 -7.61
CA GLN A 216 1.83 0.60 -7.02
C GLN A 216 3.22 0.02 -7.26
N ALA A 217 3.37 -1.30 -7.10
CA ALA A 217 4.62 -2.01 -7.34
C ALA A 217 4.36 -3.42 -7.87
N ILE A 218 5.34 -3.96 -8.58
CA ILE A 218 5.36 -5.34 -9.06
C ILE A 218 6.62 -5.99 -8.52
N ALA A 219 6.51 -7.15 -7.88
CA ALA A 219 7.64 -7.92 -7.39
C ALA A 219 7.72 -9.29 -8.09
N GLY A 220 8.90 -9.88 -8.17
CA GLY A 220 9.15 -11.18 -8.76
C GLY A 220 9.83 -11.10 -10.13
N VAL A 221 9.44 -11.97 -11.04
CA VAL A 221 10.12 -12.14 -12.34
C VAL A 221 10.23 -10.81 -13.10
N ASN A 222 11.47 -10.42 -13.44
CA ASN A 222 11.82 -9.17 -14.16
C ASN A 222 11.48 -7.86 -13.44
N HIS A 223 11.08 -7.91 -12.15
CA HIS A 223 10.64 -6.76 -11.35
C HIS A 223 11.41 -6.67 -10.03
N LEU A 224 10.84 -5.99 -9.04
CA LEU A 224 11.47 -5.87 -7.72
C LEU A 224 11.72 -7.26 -7.11
N PRO A 225 12.86 -7.49 -6.44
CA PRO A 225 13.05 -8.68 -5.65
C PRO A 225 11.96 -8.81 -4.58
N PHE A 226 11.54 -10.03 -4.26
CA PHE A 226 10.65 -10.27 -3.12
C PHE A 226 11.29 -9.78 -1.82
N GLY A 227 10.50 -9.10 -0.98
CA GLY A 227 10.92 -8.46 0.26
C GLY A 227 11.30 -6.98 0.09
N GLU A 228 11.30 -6.45 -1.14
CA GLU A 228 11.63 -5.06 -1.41
C GLU A 228 10.42 -4.18 -1.76
N ALA A 229 9.23 -4.76 -1.90
CA ALA A 229 8.02 -3.99 -2.23
C ALA A 229 7.73 -2.90 -1.17
N GLN A 230 8.05 -3.16 0.10
CA GLN A 230 7.87 -2.23 1.22
C GLN A 230 9.06 -1.29 1.46
N GLN A 231 10.10 -1.33 0.61
CA GLN A 231 11.33 -0.57 0.77
C GLN A 231 11.55 0.44 -0.38
N PRO A 232 10.62 1.40 -0.59
CA PRO A 232 10.79 2.40 -1.65
C PRO A 232 12.00 3.29 -1.37
N SER A 233 12.71 3.69 -2.43
CA SER A 233 13.71 4.76 -2.35
C SER A 233 13.04 6.12 -2.13
N LEU A 234 13.82 7.15 -1.77
CA LEU A 234 13.30 8.51 -1.61
C LEU A 234 12.74 9.11 -2.91
N THR A 235 13.11 8.56 -4.05
CA THR A 235 12.64 8.99 -5.38
C THR A 235 11.49 8.12 -5.93
N ASP A 236 11.07 7.09 -5.20
CA ASP A 236 9.91 6.27 -5.54
C ASP A 236 8.63 6.94 -5.03
N TYR A 237 8.22 7.99 -5.72
CA TYR A 237 7.02 8.72 -5.35
C TYR A 237 5.76 7.84 -5.43
N ALA A 238 4.88 8.03 -4.47
CA ALA A 238 3.58 7.37 -4.50
C ALA A 238 2.82 7.75 -5.79
N ASP A 239 2.15 6.77 -6.39
CA ASP A 239 1.41 6.92 -7.66
C ASP A 239 2.26 7.32 -8.87
N GLY A 240 3.60 7.25 -8.78
CA GLY A 240 4.51 7.69 -9.82
C GLY A 240 4.46 9.21 -10.09
N VAL A 241 3.84 9.99 -9.21
CA VAL A 241 3.76 11.46 -9.32
C VAL A 241 4.91 12.08 -8.54
N ASP A 242 5.83 12.72 -9.22
CA ASP A 242 6.95 13.46 -8.61
C ASP A 242 6.42 14.65 -7.81
N THR A 243 6.29 14.44 -6.50
CA THR A 243 5.76 15.44 -5.57
C THR A 243 6.70 16.63 -5.45
N LEU A 244 8.00 16.41 -5.50
CA LEU A 244 8.97 17.49 -5.37
C LEU A 244 8.93 18.41 -6.61
N GLN A 245 8.89 17.81 -7.81
CA GLN A 245 8.75 18.57 -9.06
C GLN A 245 7.44 19.37 -9.08
N PHE A 246 6.33 18.77 -8.64
CA PHE A 246 5.05 19.46 -8.50
C PHE A 246 5.15 20.67 -7.60
N LEU A 247 5.78 20.56 -6.44
CA LEU A 247 5.95 21.63 -5.46
C LEU A 247 6.87 22.75 -5.98
N LEU A 248 7.95 22.39 -6.66
CA LEU A 248 8.88 23.37 -7.24
C LEU A 248 8.29 24.17 -8.42
N ALA A 249 7.16 23.73 -8.97
CA ALA A 249 6.44 24.40 -10.05
C ALA A 249 5.31 25.33 -9.53
N LEU A 250 5.09 25.41 -8.21
CA LEU A 250 4.12 26.32 -7.58
C LEU A 250 4.68 27.72 -7.36
#